data_1652aeb93f2321cc40ea603710dd5644
#
_entry.id   1652aeb93f2321cc40ea603710dd5644
#
_cell.length_a   1.000
_cell.length_b   1.000
_cell.length_c   1.000
_cell.angle_alpha   90.00
_cell.angle_beta   90.00
_cell.angle_gamma   90.00
#
_symmetry.space_group_name_H-M   'P 1'
#
loop_
_entity.id
_entity.type
_entity.pdbx_description
1 polymer ?
#
loop_
_entity_poly.entity_id
_entity_poly.type
_entity_poly.pdbx_seq_one_letter_code
_entity_poly.pdbx_strand_id
1 'polypeptide(L)'
;MFSIKGFSQDNPVGKPSFKVFWNFKNDFTKDVEKNTAFELKRVYLGYSYKFDDKISGKITYDIGSNSSGSAYTAYVKVAQLDWKVSSKIKFSLGLIGNKQFKGQENLWGYRYVYKSFQDEYKFGASADLGFNSEFKLNSKLTMNVFFLNGEGYKNVQDNDGNIRQGVSFFYDLPKGFETRVYFDSHNAKDASAITNSSFFLGYKADGGRLGLEYNKLNNARNYKSSQDGYNRDGFSIYGSKKLPKNYELFVRYDQISSNILSGESNAWNYNNDGSLLMFGTQYQATKGVKFNINYRFFTHDNSIKNNKSILSLNAEFKI
;
A
#
# COMPACT_ATOMS: atom_id res chain seq x y z
N MET A 1 5.50 -41.67 39.17
CA MET A 1 4.96 -41.52 37.79
C MET A 1 4.32 -40.10 37.72
N PHE A 2 5.05 -39.10 37.23
CA PHE A 2 4.53 -37.72 37.13
C PHE A 2 3.74 -37.62 35.79
N SER A 3 2.43 -37.43 35.88
CA SER A 3 1.59 -37.16 34.74
C SER A 3 1.74 -35.67 34.40
N ILE A 4 2.41 -35.35 33.29
CA ILE A 4 2.40 -34.04 32.69
C ILE A 4 1.03 -33.87 32.04
N LYS A 5 0.11 -33.13 32.68
CA LYS A 5 -1.10 -32.66 32.02
C LYS A 5 -0.69 -31.67 30.92
N GLY A 6 -0.71 -32.09 29.67
CA GLY A 6 -0.62 -31.19 28.56
C GLY A 6 -1.84 -30.26 28.59
N PHE A 7 -1.60 -28.96 28.70
CA PHE A 7 -2.65 -27.96 28.49
C PHE A 7 -3.02 -28.00 27.00
N SER A 8 -4.10 -28.69 26.67
CA SER A 8 -4.77 -28.52 25.39
C SER A 8 -5.38 -27.12 25.38
N GLN A 9 -4.81 -26.19 24.62
CA GLN A 9 -5.46 -24.92 24.35
C GLN A 9 -6.57 -25.17 23.32
N ASP A 10 -7.82 -25.11 23.71
CA ASP A 10 -9.00 -25.34 22.86
C ASP A 10 -9.19 -24.26 21.78
N ASN A 11 -8.43 -23.15 21.80
CA ASN A 11 -8.33 -22.16 20.72
C ASN A 11 -6.89 -21.66 20.54
N PRO A 12 -6.34 -21.65 19.33
CA PRO A 12 -5.00 -21.12 19.12
C PRO A 12 -4.97 -19.62 19.43
N VAL A 13 -4.29 -19.28 20.54
CA VAL A 13 -4.11 -17.89 20.99
C VAL A 13 -3.18 -17.13 20.05
N GLY A 14 -2.38 -17.85 19.28
CA GLY A 14 -1.45 -17.33 18.31
C GLY A 14 -1.68 -17.86 16.89
N LYS A 15 -1.43 -17.01 15.88
CA LYS A 15 -1.60 -17.35 14.47
C LYS A 15 -0.39 -16.90 13.65
N PRO A 16 0.42 -17.83 13.13
CA PRO A 16 1.44 -17.52 12.15
C PRO A 16 0.82 -17.15 10.80
N SER A 17 1.54 -16.40 10.00
CA SER A 17 1.17 -16.07 8.63
C SER A 17 2.41 -15.91 7.77
N PHE A 18 2.33 -16.30 6.52
CA PHE A 18 3.29 -15.90 5.52
C PHE A 18 2.59 -15.51 4.22
N LYS A 19 3.30 -14.73 3.40
CA LYS A 19 2.87 -14.37 2.05
C LYS A 19 4.10 -14.10 1.20
N VAL A 20 4.17 -14.75 0.04
CA VAL A 20 5.29 -14.64 -0.90
C VAL A 20 4.79 -14.12 -2.23
N PHE A 21 5.55 -13.19 -2.82
CA PHE A 21 5.37 -12.67 -4.17
C PHE A 21 6.60 -13.02 -5.00
N TRP A 22 6.40 -13.82 -6.01
CA TRP A 22 7.38 -14.20 -7.00
C TRP A 22 6.96 -13.70 -8.37
N ASN A 23 7.91 -13.31 -9.19
CA ASN A 23 7.64 -12.97 -10.58
C ASN A 23 8.79 -13.31 -11.51
N PHE A 24 8.43 -13.53 -12.77
CA PHE A 24 9.32 -13.44 -13.92
C PHE A 24 8.94 -12.20 -14.70
N LYS A 25 9.92 -11.37 -15.03
CA LYS A 25 9.74 -10.13 -15.76
C LYS A 25 10.53 -10.19 -17.07
N ASN A 26 9.90 -9.79 -18.16
CA ASN A 26 10.57 -9.56 -19.43
C ASN A 26 10.28 -8.11 -19.89
N ASP A 27 11.36 -7.33 -20.03
CA ASP A 27 11.31 -5.93 -20.41
C ASP A 27 11.58 -5.81 -21.93
N PHE A 28 10.60 -5.28 -22.66
CA PHE A 28 10.66 -5.03 -24.11
C PHE A 28 10.90 -3.56 -24.46
N THR A 29 11.26 -2.74 -23.48
CA THR A 29 11.56 -1.33 -23.70
C THR A 29 12.64 -1.19 -24.78
N LYS A 30 12.43 -0.29 -25.72
CA LYS A 30 13.41 -0.03 -26.80
C LYS A 30 14.64 0.67 -26.25
N ASP A 31 15.78 0.44 -26.88
CA ASP A 31 17.05 1.15 -26.68
C ASP A 31 17.52 1.19 -25.21
N VAL A 32 17.13 0.20 -24.44
CA VAL A 32 17.66 -0.02 -23.06
C VAL A 32 18.18 -1.45 -22.92
N GLU A 33 19.11 -1.64 -22.01
CA GLU A 33 19.57 -2.97 -21.65
C GLU A 33 18.41 -3.85 -21.20
N LYS A 34 18.28 -5.03 -21.81
CA LYS A 34 17.18 -5.95 -21.52
C LYS A 34 17.25 -6.41 -20.07
N ASN A 35 16.18 -6.15 -19.32
CA ASN A 35 16.03 -6.60 -17.96
C ASN A 35 15.03 -7.75 -17.89
N THR A 36 15.54 -8.97 -18.08
CA THR A 36 14.76 -10.20 -17.98
C THR A 36 15.26 -11.01 -16.79
N ALA A 37 14.41 -11.25 -15.79
CA ALA A 37 14.82 -11.90 -14.57
C ALA A 37 13.66 -12.59 -13.84
N PHE A 38 14.00 -13.63 -13.08
CA PHE A 38 13.21 -14.11 -11.97
C PHE A 38 13.46 -13.25 -10.74
N GLU A 39 12.41 -12.87 -10.02
CA GLU A 39 12.51 -12.00 -8.85
C GLU A 39 11.71 -12.57 -7.67
N LEU A 40 12.32 -12.64 -6.50
CA LEU A 40 11.60 -12.75 -5.24
C LEU A 40 11.20 -11.33 -4.82
N LYS A 41 9.97 -10.95 -5.17
CA LYS A 41 9.50 -9.57 -5.00
C LYS A 41 9.34 -9.18 -3.55
N ARG A 42 8.73 -10.07 -2.75
CA ARG A 42 8.47 -9.88 -1.31
C ARG A 42 8.25 -11.20 -0.61
N VAL A 43 8.68 -11.26 0.65
CA VAL A 43 8.23 -12.25 1.63
C VAL A 43 7.73 -11.51 2.87
N TYR A 44 6.49 -11.76 3.26
CA TYR A 44 5.96 -11.32 4.54
C TYR A 44 5.89 -12.51 5.48
N LEU A 45 6.50 -12.38 6.66
CA LEU A 45 6.41 -13.34 7.76
C LEU A 45 5.76 -12.62 8.94
N GLY A 46 4.77 -13.22 9.55
CA GLY A 46 4.06 -12.57 10.64
C GLY A 46 3.54 -13.54 11.67
N TYR A 47 3.28 -12.97 12.85
CA TYR A 47 2.61 -13.64 13.95
C TYR A 47 1.64 -12.68 14.60
N SER A 48 0.43 -13.16 14.90
CA SER A 48 -0.58 -12.41 15.65
C SER A 48 -0.95 -13.19 16.90
N TYR A 49 -1.09 -12.49 18.01
CA TYR A 49 -1.42 -13.09 19.29
C TYR A 49 -2.56 -12.33 19.97
N LYS A 50 -3.53 -13.05 20.50
CA LYS A 50 -4.58 -12.48 21.34
C LYS A 50 -4.21 -12.72 22.80
N PHE A 51 -4.01 -11.63 23.53
CA PHE A 51 -3.79 -11.68 24.99
C PHE A 51 -5.12 -11.94 25.69
N ASP A 52 -6.17 -11.26 25.22
CA ASP A 52 -7.58 -11.45 25.63
C ASP A 52 -8.52 -10.96 24.51
N ASP A 53 -9.82 -10.78 24.80
CA ASP A 53 -10.82 -10.32 23.83
C ASP A 53 -10.67 -8.85 23.42
N LYS A 54 -9.92 -8.07 24.22
CA LYS A 54 -9.70 -6.63 24.00
C LYS A 54 -8.31 -6.31 23.50
N ILE A 55 -7.29 -7.08 23.85
CA ILE A 55 -5.89 -6.79 23.58
C ILE A 55 -5.31 -7.85 22.67
N SER A 56 -4.67 -7.41 21.59
CA SER A 56 -3.95 -8.29 20.67
C SER A 56 -2.67 -7.62 20.18
N GLY A 57 -1.65 -8.44 19.93
CA GLY A 57 -0.37 -8.02 19.35
C GLY A 57 -0.17 -8.60 17.97
N LYS A 58 0.61 -7.91 17.16
CA LYS A 58 1.00 -8.38 15.82
C LYS A 58 2.42 -7.95 15.50
N ILE A 59 3.20 -8.89 14.99
CA ILE A 59 4.49 -8.60 14.35
C ILE A 59 4.46 -9.05 12.89
N THR A 60 5.10 -8.30 12.01
CA THR A 60 5.25 -8.67 10.60
C THR A 60 6.59 -8.18 10.08
N TYR A 61 7.36 -9.09 9.51
CA TYR A 61 8.56 -8.77 8.74
C TYR A 61 8.21 -8.62 7.26
N ASP A 62 8.87 -7.68 6.59
CA ASP A 62 8.82 -7.44 5.14
C ASP A 62 10.22 -7.68 4.58
N ILE A 63 10.42 -8.81 3.92
CA ILE A 63 11.69 -9.19 3.33
C ILE A 63 11.64 -8.90 1.82
N GLY A 64 12.59 -8.15 1.34
CA GLY A 64 12.72 -7.78 -0.07
C GLY A 64 14.09 -7.20 -0.37
N SER A 65 14.36 -6.86 -1.63
CA SER A 65 15.61 -6.19 -2.00
C SER A 65 15.79 -4.89 -1.21
N ASN A 66 17.00 -4.62 -0.76
CA ASN A 66 17.37 -3.33 -0.18
C ASN A 66 17.33 -2.21 -1.25
N SER A 67 17.56 -0.97 -0.84
CA SER A 67 17.53 0.19 -1.76
C SER A 67 18.62 0.16 -2.83
N SER A 68 19.76 -0.45 -2.54
CA SER A 68 20.88 -0.63 -3.49
C SER A 68 20.72 -1.84 -4.41
N GLY A 69 19.72 -2.71 -4.17
CA GLY A 69 19.52 -3.94 -4.95
C GLY A 69 20.55 -5.05 -4.69
N SER A 70 21.45 -4.87 -3.73
CA SER A 70 22.59 -5.76 -3.49
C SER A 70 22.30 -6.96 -2.59
N ALA A 71 21.23 -6.89 -1.77
CA ALA A 71 20.88 -7.95 -0.83
C ALA A 71 19.38 -7.94 -0.48
N TYR A 72 18.87 -9.09 -0.01
CA TYR A 72 17.57 -9.14 0.65
C TYR A 72 17.72 -8.66 2.10
N THR A 73 16.83 -7.76 2.50
CA THR A 73 16.78 -7.18 3.85
C THR A 73 15.43 -7.45 4.49
N ALA A 74 15.45 -7.89 5.74
CA ALA A 74 14.24 -8.06 6.55
C ALA A 74 13.99 -6.77 7.36
N TYR A 75 12.90 -6.08 7.06
CA TYR A 75 12.43 -4.93 7.83
C TYR A 75 11.32 -5.36 8.78
N VAL A 76 11.33 -4.84 10.01
CA VAL A 76 10.15 -4.91 10.86
C VAL A 76 9.11 -3.96 10.27
N LYS A 77 8.07 -4.51 9.67
CA LYS A 77 7.02 -3.72 9.02
C LYS A 77 5.91 -3.33 9.98
N VAL A 78 5.56 -4.24 10.87
CA VAL A 78 4.54 -4.03 11.89
C VAL A 78 5.05 -4.63 13.20
N ALA A 79 4.97 -3.86 14.28
CA ALA A 79 5.13 -4.30 15.68
C ALA A 79 4.08 -3.51 16.48
N GLN A 80 2.84 -4.02 16.47
CA GLN A 80 1.63 -3.27 16.82
C GLN A 80 0.89 -3.95 17.96
N LEU A 81 0.47 -3.16 18.92
CA LEU A 81 -0.53 -3.51 19.91
C LEU A 81 -1.87 -2.88 19.52
N ASP A 82 -2.93 -3.68 19.50
CA ASP A 82 -4.31 -3.23 19.31
C ASP A 82 -5.07 -3.38 20.63
N TRP A 83 -5.76 -2.31 21.05
CA TRP A 83 -6.62 -2.28 22.22
C TRP A 83 -8.04 -1.87 21.85
N LYS A 84 -8.98 -2.81 21.97
CA LYS A 84 -10.43 -2.58 21.80
C LYS A 84 -11.02 -2.09 23.12
N VAL A 85 -11.12 -0.78 23.26
CA VAL A 85 -11.73 -0.17 24.45
C VAL A 85 -13.22 -0.50 24.53
N SER A 86 -13.89 -0.49 23.38
CA SER A 86 -15.29 -0.86 23.24
C SER A 86 -15.57 -1.45 21.84
N SER A 87 -16.84 -1.80 21.55
CA SER A 87 -17.25 -2.21 20.21
C SER A 87 -17.11 -1.09 19.17
N LYS A 88 -16.99 0.18 19.62
CA LYS A 88 -16.90 1.36 18.75
C LYS A 88 -15.52 2.00 18.72
N ILE A 89 -14.64 1.73 19.68
CA ILE A 89 -13.36 2.42 19.84
C ILE A 89 -12.23 1.39 19.90
N LYS A 90 -11.23 1.56 19.02
CA LYS A 90 -10.01 0.80 19.01
C LYS A 90 -8.80 1.71 18.90
N PHE A 91 -7.79 1.47 19.71
CA PHE A 91 -6.47 2.08 19.61
C PHE A 91 -5.46 1.10 19.04
N SER A 92 -4.50 1.61 18.28
CA SER A 92 -3.36 0.87 17.77
C SER A 92 -2.11 1.69 18.05
N LEU A 93 -1.08 1.09 18.62
CA LEU A 93 0.18 1.76 18.95
C LEU A 93 1.40 0.90 18.62
N GLY A 94 2.54 1.54 18.42
CA GLY A 94 3.79 0.93 18.00
C GLY A 94 4.09 1.19 16.53
N LEU A 95 4.80 0.29 15.86
CA LEU A 95 5.01 0.33 14.42
C LEU A 95 3.74 -0.20 13.75
N ILE A 96 2.83 0.72 13.41
CA ILE A 96 1.46 0.38 12.99
C ILE A 96 1.29 0.34 11.48
N GLY A 97 0.37 -0.50 11.01
CA GLY A 97 -0.07 -0.49 9.63
C GLY A 97 -0.95 0.73 9.32
N ASN A 98 -0.50 1.60 8.41
CA ASN A 98 -1.22 2.82 8.04
C ASN A 98 -2.55 2.52 7.34
N LYS A 99 -3.53 3.38 7.61
CA LYS A 99 -4.87 3.29 7.01
C LYS A 99 -5.01 4.09 5.72
N GLN A 100 -4.01 4.86 5.32
CA GLN A 100 -4.03 5.80 4.19
C GLN A 100 -4.62 5.19 2.91
N PHE A 101 -4.08 4.09 2.43
CA PHE A 101 -4.50 3.44 1.18
C PHE A 101 -4.84 1.94 1.32
N LYS A 102 -5.02 1.47 2.55
CA LYS A 102 -5.26 0.03 2.80
C LYS A 102 -6.54 -0.48 2.16
N GLY A 103 -7.57 0.35 2.09
CA GLY A 103 -8.82 0.00 1.43
C GLY A 103 -8.67 -0.12 -0.08
N GLN A 104 -8.05 0.87 -0.72
CA GLN A 104 -7.74 0.88 -2.14
C GLN A 104 -6.89 -0.35 -2.51
N GLU A 105 -5.84 -0.64 -1.72
CA GLU A 105 -5.02 -1.85 -1.91
C GLU A 105 -5.84 -3.15 -1.81
N ASN A 106 -6.76 -3.22 -0.84
CA ASN A 106 -7.61 -4.39 -0.66
C ASN A 106 -8.59 -4.57 -1.82
N LEU A 107 -9.19 -3.48 -2.31
CA LEU A 107 -10.09 -3.52 -3.46
C LEU A 107 -9.32 -3.83 -4.75
N TRP A 108 -8.15 -3.22 -4.96
CA TRP A 108 -7.26 -3.56 -6.07
C TRP A 108 -6.96 -5.06 -6.11
N GLY A 109 -6.54 -5.65 -4.97
CA GLY A 109 -6.42 -7.11 -4.78
C GLY A 109 -5.28 -7.79 -5.54
N TYR A 110 -4.52 -7.07 -6.36
CA TYR A 110 -3.39 -7.56 -7.15
C TYR A 110 -2.05 -6.98 -6.68
N ARG A 111 -1.91 -6.76 -5.35
CA ARG A 111 -0.67 -6.23 -4.75
C ARG A 111 0.58 -7.04 -5.12
N TYR A 112 0.43 -8.35 -5.35
CA TYR A 112 1.51 -9.23 -5.77
C TYR A 112 1.94 -9.00 -7.24
N VAL A 113 1.06 -8.43 -8.06
CA VAL A 113 1.33 -8.01 -9.44
C VAL A 113 1.95 -6.62 -9.46
N TYR A 114 1.23 -5.64 -8.88
CA TYR A 114 1.62 -4.24 -8.85
C TYR A 114 1.06 -3.55 -7.60
N LYS A 115 1.79 -2.58 -7.03
CA LYS A 115 1.35 -1.83 -5.86
C LYS A 115 0.09 -1.01 -6.16
N SER A 116 -0.68 -0.64 -5.13
CA SER A 116 -1.72 0.38 -5.26
C SER A 116 -1.12 1.73 -5.67
N PHE A 117 -1.92 2.64 -6.20
CA PHE A 117 -1.46 3.92 -6.72
C PHE A 117 -0.62 4.71 -5.70
N GLN A 118 -1.15 4.95 -4.52
CA GLN A 118 -0.44 5.71 -3.48
C GLN A 118 0.88 5.05 -3.02
N ASP A 119 0.94 3.72 -2.93
CA ASP A 119 2.16 2.97 -2.58
C ASP A 119 3.19 3.01 -3.72
N GLU A 120 2.77 2.91 -4.97
CA GLU A 120 3.67 2.96 -6.12
C GLU A 120 4.28 4.33 -6.30
N TYR A 121 3.45 5.36 -6.30
CA TYR A 121 3.88 6.74 -6.52
C TYR A 121 4.28 7.47 -5.23
N LYS A 122 4.46 6.73 -4.11
CA LYS A 122 5.02 7.25 -2.84
C LYS A 122 4.25 8.44 -2.25
N PHE A 123 2.93 8.36 -2.21
CA PHE A 123 2.09 9.33 -1.49
C PHE A 123 2.14 9.13 0.03
N GLY A 124 2.66 8.01 0.50
CA GLY A 124 2.87 7.70 1.91
C GLY A 124 3.42 6.30 2.13
N ALA A 125 3.77 6.01 3.36
CA ALA A 125 4.25 4.70 3.78
C ALA A 125 3.08 3.78 4.20
N SER A 126 3.22 2.46 3.98
CA SER A 126 2.21 1.47 4.36
C SER A 126 2.21 1.11 5.85
N ALA A 127 3.24 1.53 6.60
CA ALA A 127 3.36 1.39 8.05
C ALA A 127 4.34 2.44 8.59
N ASP A 128 4.14 2.85 9.83
CA ASP A 128 4.94 3.86 10.51
C ASP A 128 4.84 3.72 12.02
N LEU A 129 5.81 4.28 12.76
CA LEU A 129 5.77 4.34 14.21
C LEU A 129 4.79 5.42 14.66
N GLY A 130 3.91 5.07 15.60
CA GLY A 130 2.96 6.03 16.13
C GLY A 130 1.71 5.41 16.74
N PHE A 131 0.62 6.14 16.62
CA PHE A 131 -0.66 5.84 17.26
C PHE A 131 -1.83 6.11 16.30
N ASN A 132 -2.82 5.23 16.30
CA ASN A 132 -4.08 5.41 15.56
C ASN A 132 -5.27 5.12 16.47
N SER A 133 -6.26 6.00 16.43
CA SER A 133 -7.58 5.83 17.02
C SER A 133 -8.61 5.56 15.93
N GLU A 134 -9.31 4.45 16.03
CA GLU A 134 -10.40 4.08 15.12
C GLU A 134 -11.72 4.22 15.86
N PHE A 135 -12.66 4.99 15.30
CA PHE A 135 -13.99 5.25 15.82
C PHE A 135 -15.05 4.76 14.83
N LYS A 136 -15.85 3.78 15.22
CA LYS A 136 -17.06 3.39 14.48
C LYS A 136 -18.18 4.33 14.87
N LEU A 137 -18.41 5.36 14.07
CA LEU A 137 -19.43 6.37 14.34
C LEU A 137 -20.86 5.80 14.18
N ASN A 138 -21.01 4.89 13.22
CA ASN A 138 -22.20 4.04 13.08
C ASN A 138 -21.84 2.74 12.35
N SER A 139 -22.81 1.94 11.93
CA SER A 139 -22.60 0.65 11.24
C SER A 139 -21.89 0.76 9.89
N LYS A 140 -21.88 1.97 9.28
CA LYS A 140 -21.34 2.20 7.93
C LYS A 140 -20.15 3.17 7.92
N LEU A 141 -20.04 4.05 8.92
CA LEU A 141 -19.04 5.12 8.94
C LEU A 141 -18.00 4.85 10.03
N THR A 142 -16.75 4.74 9.60
CA THR A 142 -15.58 4.62 10.47
C THR A 142 -14.66 5.82 10.25
N MET A 143 -14.22 6.45 11.34
CA MET A 143 -13.22 7.51 11.34
C MET A 143 -11.92 6.99 11.98
N ASN A 144 -10.79 7.35 11.42
CA ASN A 144 -9.47 7.17 12.05
C ASN A 144 -8.82 8.54 12.25
N VAL A 145 -8.19 8.71 13.42
CA VAL A 145 -7.32 9.84 13.74
C VAL A 145 -5.96 9.25 14.12
N PHE A 146 -4.89 9.77 13.56
CA PHE A 146 -3.56 9.19 13.74
C PHE A 146 -2.48 10.25 13.93
N PHE A 147 -1.42 9.84 14.63
CA PHE A 147 -0.19 10.57 14.86
C PHE A 147 0.97 9.60 14.60
N LEU A 148 1.85 9.96 13.68
CA LEU A 148 2.95 9.12 13.20
C LEU A 148 4.22 9.95 13.16
N ASN A 149 5.37 9.31 13.25
CA ASN A 149 6.63 10.03 13.04
C ASN A 149 6.77 10.53 11.59
N GLY A 150 6.47 9.71 10.58
CA GLY A 150 6.45 10.15 9.18
C GLY A 150 7.50 9.50 8.28
N GLU A 151 8.58 8.91 8.82
CA GLU A 151 9.68 8.30 8.06
C GLU A 151 9.26 7.01 7.34
N GLY A 152 8.26 6.32 7.86
CA GLY A 152 7.87 4.99 7.42
C GLY A 152 8.79 3.88 7.94
N TYR A 153 8.28 2.66 7.98
CA TYR A 153 8.89 1.49 8.63
C TYR A 153 10.27 1.06 8.09
N LYS A 154 10.72 1.58 6.96
CA LYS A 154 12.03 1.22 6.35
C LYS A 154 13.17 2.12 6.80
N ASN A 155 12.85 3.20 7.45
CA ASN A 155 13.81 4.17 7.93
C ASN A 155 13.91 4.10 9.45
N VAL A 156 15.07 4.47 9.98
CA VAL A 156 15.24 4.70 11.41
C VAL A 156 14.50 5.98 11.76
N GLN A 157 13.77 5.94 12.87
CA GLN A 157 13.01 7.09 13.35
C GLN A 157 14.00 8.13 13.90
N ASP A 158 13.78 9.38 13.56
CA ASP A 158 14.53 10.49 14.14
C ASP A 158 13.77 11.14 15.32
N ASN A 159 14.38 12.13 15.93
CA ASN A 159 13.85 12.84 17.08
C ASN A 159 13.66 14.34 16.79
N ASP A 160 13.41 14.70 15.52
CA ASP A 160 13.28 16.08 15.07
C ASP A 160 11.96 16.76 15.54
N GLY A 161 11.04 15.99 16.12
CA GLY A 161 9.75 16.49 16.61
C GLY A 161 8.72 16.76 15.52
N ASN A 162 9.02 16.47 14.26
CA ASN A 162 8.09 16.64 13.15
C ASN A 162 7.11 15.46 13.09
N ILE A 163 5.90 15.67 13.54
CA ILE A 163 4.86 14.64 13.60
C ILE A 163 3.93 14.74 12.39
N ARG A 164 3.67 13.62 11.75
CA ARG A 164 2.62 13.46 10.75
C ARG A 164 1.31 13.14 11.44
N GLN A 165 0.29 13.95 11.23
CA GLN A 165 -1.03 13.79 11.82
C GLN A 165 -2.12 13.85 10.77
N GLY A 166 -3.21 13.14 10.99
CA GLY A 166 -4.28 13.17 10.00
C GLY A 166 -5.54 12.44 10.42
N VAL A 167 -6.50 12.49 9.51
CA VAL A 167 -7.83 11.90 9.66
C VAL A 167 -8.23 11.18 8.38
N SER A 168 -8.95 10.08 8.53
CA SER A 168 -9.60 9.41 7.41
C SER A 168 -11.00 8.95 7.76
N PHE A 169 -11.87 8.99 6.77
CA PHE A 169 -13.24 8.51 6.85
C PHE A 169 -13.45 7.38 5.85
N PHE A 170 -14.09 6.31 6.32
CA PHE A 170 -14.47 5.15 5.51
C PHE A 170 -15.98 5.01 5.61
N TYR A 171 -16.65 5.05 4.48
CA TYR A 171 -18.10 4.93 4.44
C TYR A 171 -18.50 3.78 3.52
N ASP A 172 -19.11 2.76 4.12
CA ASP A 172 -19.67 1.61 3.42
C ASP A 172 -21.07 1.98 2.90
N LEU A 173 -21.14 2.18 1.60
CA LEU A 173 -22.38 2.52 0.88
C LEU A 173 -23.21 1.26 0.58
N PRO A 174 -24.54 1.41 0.31
CA PRO A 174 -25.35 0.29 -0.14
C PRO A 174 -24.84 -0.37 -1.44
N LYS A 175 -25.29 -1.60 -1.69
CA LYS A 175 -25.05 -2.34 -2.95
C LYS A 175 -23.58 -2.57 -3.30
N GLY A 176 -22.70 -2.68 -2.30
CA GLY A 176 -21.29 -3.00 -2.52
C GLY A 176 -20.40 -1.81 -2.88
N PHE A 177 -20.91 -0.58 -2.80
CA PHE A 177 -20.07 0.61 -2.90
C PHE A 177 -19.36 0.92 -1.58
N GLU A 178 -18.17 1.52 -1.67
CA GLU A 178 -17.42 2.08 -0.53
C GLU A 178 -16.78 3.38 -0.96
N THR A 179 -16.65 4.33 -0.04
CA THR A 179 -15.89 5.56 -0.29
C THR A 179 -14.95 5.88 0.86
N ARG A 180 -13.88 6.59 0.55
CA ARG A 180 -12.86 6.99 1.51
C ARG A 180 -12.40 8.39 1.23
N VAL A 181 -12.20 9.14 2.31
CA VAL A 181 -11.58 10.46 2.29
C VAL A 181 -10.44 10.44 3.30
N TYR A 182 -9.31 11.00 2.92
CA TYR A 182 -8.11 11.00 3.74
C TYR A 182 -7.40 12.36 3.65
N PHE A 183 -6.96 12.85 4.80
CA PHE A 183 -6.14 14.05 4.92
C PHE A 183 -5.04 13.85 5.94
N ASP A 184 -3.84 14.30 5.64
CA ASP A 184 -2.76 14.42 6.61
C ASP A 184 -1.92 15.69 6.39
N SER A 185 -1.21 16.05 7.45
CA SER A 185 -0.19 17.06 7.45
C SER A 185 1.03 16.54 8.20
N HIS A 186 2.20 16.69 7.62
CA HIS A 186 3.48 16.36 8.21
C HIS A 186 4.31 17.64 8.32
N ASN A 187 4.61 18.04 9.53
CA ASN A 187 5.41 19.25 9.76
C ASN A 187 6.80 19.11 9.14
N ALA A 188 7.36 20.20 8.70
CA ALA A 188 8.73 20.30 8.20
C ALA A 188 9.44 21.44 8.92
N LYS A 189 10.74 21.24 9.21
CA LYS A 189 11.54 22.27 9.86
C LYS A 189 11.80 23.41 8.87
N ASP A 190 11.49 24.65 9.28
CA ASP A 190 11.74 25.89 8.52
C ASP A 190 11.14 25.88 7.09
N ALA A 191 10.03 25.17 6.89
CA ALA A 191 9.35 25.04 5.61
C ALA A 191 7.84 24.82 5.81
N SER A 192 7.08 24.93 4.72
CA SER A 192 5.65 24.63 4.72
C SER A 192 5.41 23.12 4.96
N ALA A 193 4.36 22.78 5.71
CA ALA A 193 4.01 21.40 5.97
C ALA A 193 3.74 20.63 4.66
N ILE A 194 4.15 19.36 4.63
CA ILE A 194 3.73 18.42 3.60
C ILE A 194 2.28 18.06 3.86
N THR A 195 1.40 18.26 2.88
CA THR A 195 -0.01 17.89 3.03
C THR A 195 -0.42 16.87 1.98
N ASN A 196 -1.20 15.88 2.40
CA ASN A 196 -1.70 14.83 1.52
C ASN A 196 -3.23 14.74 1.64
N SER A 197 -3.90 14.67 0.51
CA SER A 197 -5.34 14.45 0.44
C SER A 197 -5.66 13.37 -0.57
N SER A 198 -6.65 12.52 -0.27
CA SER A 198 -7.12 11.53 -1.22
C SER A 198 -8.62 11.30 -1.11
N PHE A 199 -9.20 10.99 -2.25
CA PHE A 199 -10.57 10.50 -2.40
C PHE A 199 -10.56 9.15 -3.11
N PHE A 200 -11.39 8.23 -2.65
CA PHE A 200 -11.56 6.92 -3.25
C PHE A 200 -13.03 6.54 -3.31
N LEU A 201 -13.43 5.98 -4.45
CA LEU A 201 -14.72 5.33 -4.67
C LEU A 201 -14.48 3.91 -5.17
N GLY A 202 -15.00 2.94 -4.45
CA GLY A 202 -14.92 1.53 -4.78
C GLY A 202 -16.29 0.90 -4.98
N TYR A 203 -16.34 -0.13 -5.81
CA TYR A 203 -17.49 -1.01 -6.00
C TYR A 203 -17.03 -2.45 -6.03
N LYS A 204 -17.70 -3.31 -5.27
CA LYS A 204 -17.42 -4.75 -5.26
C LYS A 204 -18.71 -5.54 -5.30
N ALA A 205 -18.78 -6.47 -6.27
CA ALA A 205 -19.86 -7.45 -6.41
C ALA A 205 -19.28 -8.85 -6.63
N ASP A 206 -20.15 -9.85 -6.70
CA ASP A 206 -19.73 -11.23 -6.92
C ASP A 206 -18.99 -11.43 -8.25
N GLY A 207 -19.39 -10.70 -9.29
CA GLY A 207 -18.83 -10.76 -10.64
C GLY A 207 -17.55 -9.97 -10.86
N GLY A 208 -17.14 -9.09 -9.93
CA GLY A 208 -15.97 -8.25 -10.12
C GLY A 208 -15.93 -7.02 -9.21
N ARG A 209 -15.03 -6.10 -9.52
CA ARG A 209 -14.83 -4.87 -8.74
C ARG A 209 -14.35 -3.73 -9.62
N LEU A 210 -14.64 -2.51 -9.18
CA LEU A 210 -14.19 -1.26 -9.78
C LEU A 210 -13.62 -0.36 -8.70
N GLY A 211 -12.60 0.42 -9.02
CA GLY A 211 -12.05 1.43 -8.13
C GLY A 211 -11.62 2.66 -8.90
N LEU A 212 -11.84 3.82 -8.28
CA LEU A 212 -11.39 5.12 -8.74
C LEU A 212 -10.78 5.85 -7.54
N GLU A 213 -9.59 6.39 -7.68
CA GLU A 213 -8.95 7.22 -6.66
C GLU A 213 -8.31 8.45 -7.28
N TYR A 214 -8.35 9.58 -6.56
CA TYR A 214 -7.60 10.79 -6.83
C TYR A 214 -6.78 11.16 -5.59
N ASN A 215 -5.54 11.57 -5.81
CA ASN A 215 -4.57 11.84 -4.75
C ASN A 215 -3.80 13.11 -5.06
N LYS A 216 -3.58 13.96 -4.03
CA LYS A 216 -2.79 15.18 -4.12
C LYS A 216 -1.81 15.27 -2.96
N LEU A 217 -0.55 15.57 -3.25
CA LEU A 217 0.53 15.73 -2.29
C LEU A 217 1.21 17.08 -2.57
N ASN A 218 1.13 17.99 -1.60
CA ASN A 218 1.79 19.28 -1.68
C ASN A 218 3.08 19.27 -0.87
N ASN A 219 4.05 20.05 -1.30
CA ASN A 219 5.36 20.21 -0.66
C ASN A 219 6.09 18.88 -0.45
N ALA A 220 6.03 17.98 -1.43
CA ALA A 220 6.49 16.59 -1.34
C ALA A 220 7.99 16.44 -0.99
N ARG A 221 8.76 17.50 -1.06
CA ARG A 221 10.21 17.52 -0.76
C ARG A 221 10.59 18.27 0.51
N ASN A 222 9.62 18.78 1.29
CA ASN A 222 9.93 19.55 2.48
C ASN A 222 10.53 18.75 3.62
N TYR A 223 10.21 17.47 3.70
CA TYR A 223 10.82 16.62 4.72
C TYR A 223 12.33 16.51 4.50
N LYS A 224 13.11 17.01 5.45
CA LYS A 224 14.60 17.06 5.45
C LYS A 224 15.27 17.89 4.34
N SER A 225 14.54 18.52 3.45
CA SER A 225 15.12 19.29 2.34
C SER A 225 14.65 20.73 2.23
N SER A 226 13.60 21.10 2.96
CA SER A 226 13.02 22.47 3.00
C SER A 226 12.75 23.07 1.61
N GLN A 227 12.20 22.27 0.69
CA GLN A 227 11.94 22.65 -0.69
C GLN A 227 10.44 22.83 -0.92
N ASP A 228 9.91 24.02 -0.71
CA ASP A 228 8.51 24.36 -0.92
C ASP A 228 8.08 24.29 -2.39
N GLY A 229 6.78 24.10 -2.61
CA GLY A 229 6.16 24.16 -3.92
C GLY A 229 6.27 22.90 -4.78
N TYR A 230 6.93 21.85 -4.32
CA TYR A 230 7.02 20.56 -5.04
C TYR A 230 5.73 19.76 -4.88
N ASN A 231 4.74 20.06 -5.72
CA ASN A 231 3.42 19.43 -5.66
C ASN A 231 3.28 18.35 -6.73
N ARG A 232 2.49 17.32 -6.44
CA ARG A 232 2.09 16.31 -7.42
C ARG A 232 0.70 15.80 -7.11
N ASP A 233 0.01 15.38 -8.14
CA ASP A 233 -1.29 14.74 -8.04
C ASP A 233 -1.44 13.65 -9.10
N GLY A 234 -2.49 12.87 -8.97
CA GLY A 234 -2.78 11.85 -9.94
C GLY A 234 -3.97 10.99 -9.55
N PHE A 235 -4.36 10.15 -10.47
CA PHE A 235 -5.50 9.27 -10.28
C PHE A 235 -5.23 7.85 -10.79
N SER A 236 -6.00 6.92 -10.28
CA SER A 236 -6.04 5.55 -10.77
C SER A 236 -7.50 5.13 -10.97
N ILE A 237 -7.76 4.48 -12.10
CA ILE A 237 -9.01 3.76 -12.36
C ILE A 237 -8.70 2.31 -12.68
N TYR A 238 -9.40 1.38 -12.05
CA TYR A 238 -9.19 -0.03 -12.30
C TYR A 238 -10.48 -0.83 -12.17
N GLY A 239 -10.49 -1.96 -12.85
CA GLY A 239 -11.59 -2.91 -12.75
C GLY A 239 -11.14 -4.34 -12.93
N SER A 240 -11.96 -5.26 -12.44
CA SER A 240 -11.79 -6.69 -12.70
C SER A 240 -13.14 -7.37 -12.92
N LYS A 241 -13.10 -8.49 -13.68
CA LYS A 241 -14.26 -9.34 -13.95
C LYS A 241 -13.86 -10.79 -13.71
N LYS A 242 -14.61 -11.47 -12.84
CA LYS A 242 -14.48 -12.90 -12.63
C LYS A 242 -15.03 -13.68 -13.81
N LEU A 243 -14.33 -14.70 -14.18
CA LEU A 243 -14.68 -15.65 -15.23
C LEU A 243 -14.85 -17.06 -14.64
N PRO A 244 -15.47 -18.00 -15.38
CA PRO A 244 -15.52 -19.40 -14.99
C PRO A 244 -14.13 -20.00 -14.73
N LYS A 245 -14.09 -21.14 -14.04
CA LYS A 245 -12.86 -21.91 -13.74
C LYS A 245 -11.79 -21.11 -12.97
N ASN A 246 -12.23 -20.21 -12.06
CA ASN A 246 -11.35 -19.43 -11.16
C ASN A 246 -10.43 -18.43 -11.87
N TYR A 247 -10.76 -18.01 -13.09
CA TYR A 247 -10.07 -16.92 -13.77
C TYR A 247 -10.65 -15.56 -13.39
N GLU A 248 -9.84 -14.52 -13.45
CA GLU A 248 -10.26 -13.13 -13.27
C GLU A 248 -9.43 -12.23 -14.21
N LEU A 249 -10.11 -11.48 -15.08
CA LEU A 249 -9.48 -10.43 -15.90
C LEU A 249 -9.42 -9.13 -15.12
N PHE A 250 -8.41 -8.32 -15.39
CA PHE A 250 -8.32 -6.97 -14.85
C PHE A 250 -7.66 -6.00 -15.81
N VAL A 251 -7.99 -4.73 -15.61
CA VAL A 251 -7.37 -3.59 -16.26
C VAL A 251 -7.18 -2.47 -15.24
N ARG A 252 -6.12 -1.68 -15.41
CA ARG A 252 -5.84 -0.49 -14.60
C ARG A 252 -5.17 0.57 -15.45
N TYR A 253 -5.58 1.82 -15.24
CA TYR A 253 -4.95 3.00 -15.78
C TYR A 253 -4.59 3.95 -14.64
N ASP A 254 -3.34 4.44 -14.62
CA ASP A 254 -2.85 5.46 -13.70
C ASP A 254 -2.38 6.66 -14.50
N GLN A 255 -2.58 7.86 -13.96
CA GLN A 255 -1.95 9.10 -14.39
C GLN A 255 -1.34 9.79 -13.19
N ILE A 256 -0.08 10.22 -13.33
CA ILE A 256 0.65 10.99 -12.32
C ILE A 256 1.24 12.24 -12.97
N SER A 257 1.14 13.37 -12.31
CA SER A 257 1.65 14.66 -12.78
C SER A 257 2.23 15.47 -11.61
N SER A 258 3.20 16.31 -11.91
CA SER A 258 3.75 17.28 -10.99
C SER A 258 3.71 18.69 -11.58
N ASN A 259 3.80 19.71 -10.72
CA ASN A 259 3.76 21.10 -11.17
C ASN A 259 5.11 21.56 -11.72
N ILE A 260 5.08 22.63 -12.52
CA ILE A 260 6.25 23.38 -12.94
C ILE A 260 6.58 24.39 -11.84
N LEU A 261 7.85 24.44 -11.43
CA LEU A 261 8.34 25.41 -10.48
C LEU A 261 8.60 26.76 -11.15
N SER A 262 8.60 27.84 -10.37
CA SER A 262 8.90 29.17 -10.90
C SER A 262 10.31 29.20 -11.53
N GLY A 263 10.38 29.67 -12.77
CA GLY A 263 11.62 29.73 -13.55
C GLY A 263 12.04 28.44 -14.24
N GLU A 264 11.31 27.35 -14.07
CA GLU A 264 11.58 26.07 -14.74
C GLU A 264 10.71 25.89 -15.99
N SER A 265 11.19 25.12 -16.96
CA SER A 265 10.43 24.82 -18.19
C SER A 265 9.66 23.49 -18.11
N ASN A 266 10.06 22.58 -17.23
CA ASN A 266 9.49 21.26 -17.07
C ASN A 266 8.97 21.04 -15.66
N ALA A 267 8.02 20.15 -15.50
CA ALA A 267 7.55 19.68 -14.21
C ALA A 267 8.71 19.09 -13.38
N TRP A 268 8.72 19.33 -12.07
CA TRP A 268 9.85 18.94 -11.21
C TRP A 268 10.09 17.42 -11.17
N ASN A 269 9.06 16.62 -11.43
CA ASN A 269 9.15 15.16 -11.48
C ASN A 269 8.98 14.62 -12.91
N TYR A 270 9.17 15.45 -13.90
CA TYR A 270 9.00 15.23 -15.34
C TYR A 270 9.51 13.85 -15.82
N ASN A 271 10.63 13.37 -15.28
CA ASN A 271 11.19 12.07 -15.62
C ASN A 271 10.36 10.86 -15.13
N ASN A 272 9.42 11.06 -14.19
CA ASN A 272 8.61 10.00 -13.61
C ASN A 272 7.11 10.26 -13.75
N ASP A 273 6.73 11.44 -14.24
CA ASP A 273 5.36 11.77 -14.59
C ASP A 273 4.95 11.04 -15.87
N GLY A 274 3.66 10.84 -16.05
CA GLY A 274 3.10 10.12 -17.18
C GLY A 274 2.03 9.12 -16.78
N SER A 275 1.82 8.12 -17.60
CA SER A 275 0.72 7.16 -17.42
C SER A 275 1.19 5.71 -17.40
N LEU A 276 0.39 4.87 -16.76
CA LEU A 276 0.48 3.41 -16.79
C LEU A 276 -0.84 2.84 -17.32
N LEU A 277 -0.77 2.03 -18.36
CA LEU A 277 -1.83 1.09 -18.72
C LEU A 277 -1.39 -0.32 -18.38
N MET A 278 -2.20 -1.06 -17.63
CA MET A 278 -1.93 -2.44 -17.25
C MET A 278 -3.18 -3.29 -17.45
N PHE A 279 -3.00 -4.48 -18.01
CA PHE A 279 -4.07 -5.47 -18.11
C PHE A 279 -3.49 -6.88 -17.96
N GLY A 280 -4.33 -7.81 -17.57
CA GLY A 280 -3.90 -9.18 -17.35
C GLY A 280 -5.00 -10.12 -16.90
N THR A 281 -4.59 -11.34 -16.64
CA THR A 281 -5.47 -12.38 -16.10
C THR A 281 -4.84 -13.06 -14.90
N GLN A 282 -5.66 -13.36 -13.91
CA GLN A 282 -5.32 -14.12 -12.72
C GLN A 282 -6.02 -15.48 -12.77
N TYR A 283 -5.34 -16.52 -12.34
CA TYR A 283 -5.88 -17.83 -12.06
C TYR A 283 -5.72 -18.18 -10.58
N GLN A 284 -6.81 -18.47 -9.89
CA GLN A 284 -6.82 -18.94 -8.52
C GLN A 284 -6.72 -20.47 -8.52
N ALA A 285 -5.51 -21.03 -8.37
CA ALA A 285 -5.28 -22.48 -8.41
C ALA A 285 -5.90 -23.19 -7.21
N THR A 286 -5.73 -22.63 -6.02
CA THR A 286 -6.35 -23.09 -4.78
C THR A 286 -6.44 -21.92 -3.79
N LYS A 287 -7.09 -22.11 -2.63
CA LYS A 287 -7.09 -21.12 -1.57
C LYS A 287 -5.65 -20.77 -1.18
N GLY A 288 -5.30 -19.50 -1.26
CA GLY A 288 -3.97 -18.99 -0.91
C GLY A 288 -2.95 -19.07 -2.06
N VAL A 289 -3.22 -19.66 -3.23
CA VAL A 289 -2.28 -19.74 -4.35
C VAL A 289 -2.88 -19.13 -5.61
N LYS A 290 -2.19 -18.15 -6.16
CA LYS A 290 -2.60 -17.42 -7.37
C LYS A 290 -1.45 -17.31 -8.35
N PHE A 291 -1.79 -17.42 -9.63
CA PHE A 291 -0.90 -17.12 -10.74
C PHE A 291 -1.48 -15.98 -11.58
N ASN A 292 -0.61 -15.23 -12.23
CA ASN A 292 -1.02 -14.10 -13.05
C ASN A 292 -0.08 -13.92 -14.24
N ILE A 293 -0.64 -13.55 -15.38
CA ILE A 293 0.09 -12.98 -16.52
C ILE A 293 -0.45 -11.58 -16.77
N ASN A 294 0.45 -10.62 -16.95
CA ASN A 294 0.06 -9.23 -17.22
C ASN A 294 1.06 -8.52 -18.12
N TYR A 295 0.53 -7.53 -18.82
CA TYR A 295 1.31 -6.59 -19.60
C TYR A 295 1.14 -5.19 -19.02
N ARG A 296 2.25 -4.43 -18.97
CA ARG A 296 2.32 -3.05 -18.46
C ARG A 296 2.99 -2.17 -19.49
N PHE A 297 2.34 -1.08 -19.80
CA PHE A 297 2.85 -0.04 -20.68
C PHE A 297 2.89 1.28 -19.93
N PHE A 298 4.09 1.88 -19.85
CA PHE A 298 4.33 3.17 -19.21
C PHE A 298 4.64 4.20 -20.28
N THR A 299 3.89 5.30 -20.30
CA THR A 299 4.18 6.48 -21.11
C THR A 299 4.78 7.54 -20.20
N HIS A 300 5.92 8.09 -20.56
CA HIS A 300 6.56 9.18 -19.84
C HIS A 300 6.24 10.53 -20.45
N ASP A 301 6.01 11.55 -19.64
CA ASP A 301 5.83 12.93 -20.10
C ASP A 301 7.14 13.48 -20.70
N ASN A 302 8.28 12.96 -20.23
CA ASN A 302 9.57 13.23 -20.85
C ASN A 302 9.69 12.52 -22.20
N SER A 303 9.62 13.29 -23.29
CA SER A 303 9.71 12.77 -24.68
C SER A 303 11.05 12.13 -25.03
N ILE A 304 12.12 12.41 -24.28
CA ILE A 304 13.45 11.80 -24.48
C ILE A 304 13.49 10.40 -23.85
N LYS A 305 12.63 10.13 -22.89
CA LYS A 305 12.62 8.85 -22.17
C LYS A 305 11.75 7.82 -22.89
N ASN A 306 12.33 6.67 -23.20
CA ASN A 306 11.59 5.60 -23.84
C ASN A 306 10.42 5.08 -22.99
N ASN A 307 9.27 4.88 -23.61
CA ASN A 307 8.13 4.25 -22.99
C ASN A 307 8.45 2.80 -22.62
N LYS A 308 8.05 2.39 -21.41
CA LYS A 308 8.36 1.04 -20.92
C LYS A 308 7.27 0.05 -21.32
N SER A 309 7.71 -1.15 -21.65
CA SER A 309 6.85 -2.23 -22.12
C SER A 309 7.28 -3.53 -21.44
N ILE A 310 6.46 -4.03 -20.50
CA ILE A 310 6.84 -5.13 -19.62
C ILE A 310 5.77 -6.22 -19.62
N LEU A 311 6.16 -7.46 -19.95
CA LEU A 311 5.38 -8.67 -19.72
C LEU A 311 5.85 -9.33 -18.43
N SER A 312 4.91 -9.75 -17.57
CA SER A 312 5.26 -10.43 -16.32
C SER A 312 4.38 -11.64 -16.04
N LEU A 313 5.01 -12.69 -15.51
CA LEU A 313 4.34 -13.79 -14.83
C LEU A 313 4.52 -13.60 -13.34
N ASN A 314 3.46 -13.74 -12.56
CA ASN A 314 3.48 -13.52 -11.12
C ASN A 314 2.84 -14.68 -10.38
N ALA A 315 3.34 -14.96 -9.17
CA ALA A 315 2.70 -15.88 -8.24
C ALA A 315 2.58 -15.25 -6.84
N GLU A 316 1.45 -15.48 -6.21
CA GLU A 316 1.24 -15.25 -4.77
C GLU A 316 0.93 -16.60 -4.11
N PHE A 317 1.62 -16.90 -3.00
CA PHE A 317 1.21 -17.96 -2.11
C PHE A 317 1.28 -17.53 -0.66
N LYS A 318 0.26 -17.91 0.13
CA LYS A 318 0.05 -17.44 1.50
C LYS A 318 -0.80 -18.40 2.34
N ILE A 319 -0.59 -18.34 3.65
CA ILE A 319 -1.48 -18.91 4.69
C ILE A 319 -2.04 -17.82 5.57
#